data_20c888662cc101174a3d54478fa1e135
#
_entry.id   20c888662cc101174a3d54478fa1e135
#
_cell.length_a   1.000
_cell.length_b   1.000
_cell.length_c   1.000
_cell.angle_alpha   90.00
_cell.angle_beta   90.00
_cell.angle_gamma   90.00
#
_symmetry.space_group_name_H-M   'P 1'
#
loop_
_entity.id
_entity.type
_entity.pdbx_description
1 polymer ?
#
loop_
_entity_poly.entity_id
_entity_poly.type
_entity_poly.pdbx_seq_one_letter_code
_entity_poly.pdbx_strand_id
1 'polypeptide(L)'
;PIIIDYDLSNADKTRAVSALEKYSQIHSLLYPDAAGQGVSYHDNFFMTKLTPLRNAGVAGYQNLEAEYELFFGPAGTAIKFTDYLGLSSMQARPSEKVTLDLLNALYDDSEQNDRNAELNLELTLGFKGKPNIGSVVFHELRSTPELQKFFATYNAANGDRVFIVSSIFGGTGSSGFPEIVNAIRTHQNPNVRDAIIGAVVVLPYFKLGMPD
;
A
#
# COMPACT_ATOMS: atom_id res chain seq x y z
N PRO A 1 -0.78 12.37 -3.09
CA PRO A 1 -0.51 11.29 -2.12
C PRO A 1 -1.16 9.98 -2.56
N ILE A 2 -0.64 8.85 -2.02
CA ILE A 2 -1.17 7.51 -2.26
C ILE A 2 -1.28 6.81 -0.92
N ILE A 3 -2.43 6.20 -0.65
CA ILE A 3 -2.64 5.29 0.47
C ILE A 3 -2.66 3.88 -0.09
N ILE A 4 -1.78 3.02 0.41
CA ILE A 4 -1.64 1.64 -0.03
C ILE A 4 -2.05 0.73 1.11
N ASP A 5 -3.11 -0.05 0.92
CA ASP A 5 -3.56 -1.07 1.86
C ASP A 5 -4.18 -2.25 1.11
N TYR A 6 -4.04 -3.43 1.67
CA TYR A 6 -4.64 -4.66 1.15
C TYR A 6 -6.01 -4.92 1.78
N ASP A 7 -6.31 -4.31 2.94
CA ASP A 7 -7.59 -4.41 3.62
C ASP A 7 -8.60 -3.39 3.05
N LEU A 8 -9.67 -3.90 2.47
CA LEU A 8 -10.76 -3.09 1.89
C LEU A 8 -11.60 -2.39 2.95
N SER A 9 -11.74 -2.97 4.14
CA SER A 9 -12.68 -2.52 5.17
C SER A 9 -12.04 -1.75 6.32
N ASN A 10 -10.78 -1.35 6.17
CA ASN A 10 -10.02 -0.68 7.22
C ASN A 10 -10.58 0.72 7.52
N ALA A 11 -11.13 0.89 8.73
CA ALA A 11 -11.68 2.17 9.20
C ALA A 11 -10.62 3.29 9.29
N ASP A 12 -9.37 2.95 9.58
CA ASP A 12 -8.28 3.93 9.68
C ASP A 12 -7.89 4.46 8.29
N LYS A 13 -7.96 3.60 7.26
CA LYS A 13 -7.82 4.00 5.88
C LYS A 13 -8.90 5.01 5.49
N THR A 14 -10.16 4.72 5.80
CA THR A 14 -11.29 5.63 5.54
C THR A 14 -11.11 6.99 6.23
N ARG A 15 -10.62 6.99 7.48
CA ARG A 15 -10.30 8.23 8.20
C ARG A 15 -9.18 9.02 7.52
N ALA A 16 -8.13 8.35 7.06
CA ALA A 16 -7.02 8.98 6.37
C ALA A 16 -7.46 9.62 5.05
N VAL A 17 -8.27 8.92 4.24
CA VAL A 17 -8.86 9.46 3.00
C VAL A 17 -9.71 10.67 3.30
N SER A 18 -10.62 10.58 4.28
CA SER A 18 -11.48 11.72 4.67
C SER A 18 -10.67 12.94 5.15
N ALA A 19 -9.54 12.71 5.83
CA ALA A 19 -8.66 13.80 6.24
C ALA A 19 -8.00 14.49 5.04
N LEU A 20 -7.54 13.72 4.03
CA LEU A 20 -6.97 14.27 2.81
C LEU A 20 -8.00 15.05 1.99
N GLU A 21 -9.23 14.55 1.90
CA GLU A 21 -10.34 15.24 1.22
C GLU A 21 -10.67 16.57 1.88
N LYS A 22 -10.81 16.59 3.22
CA LYS A 22 -11.04 17.82 3.99
C LYS A 22 -9.91 18.82 3.82
N TYR A 23 -8.67 18.35 3.86
CA TYR A 23 -7.50 19.19 3.58
C TYR A 23 -7.61 19.82 2.20
N SER A 24 -7.91 19.02 1.18
CA SER A 24 -8.04 19.49 -0.21
C SER A 24 -9.17 20.50 -0.38
N GLN A 25 -10.31 20.30 0.31
CA GLN A 25 -11.41 21.25 0.34
C GLN A 25 -10.99 22.59 0.96
N ILE A 26 -10.33 22.57 2.10
CA ILE A 26 -9.81 23.78 2.76
C ILE A 26 -8.79 24.49 1.86
N HIS A 27 -7.86 23.73 1.26
CA HIS A 27 -6.91 24.29 0.31
C HIS A 27 -7.63 25.03 -0.83
N SER A 28 -8.63 24.43 -1.45
CA SER A 28 -9.36 25.02 -2.59
C SER A 28 -10.15 26.28 -2.17
N LEU A 29 -10.60 26.36 -0.93
CA LEU A 29 -11.26 27.56 -0.42
C LEU A 29 -10.27 28.71 -0.15
N LEU A 30 -9.09 28.37 0.36
CA LEU A 30 -8.05 29.37 0.71
C LEU A 30 -7.23 29.80 -0.52
N TYR A 31 -7.04 28.91 -1.47
CA TYR A 31 -6.23 29.11 -2.67
C TYR A 31 -7.04 28.76 -3.93
N PRO A 32 -8.07 29.56 -4.28
CA PRO A 32 -8.84 29.31 -5.50
C PRO A 32 -7.94 29.44 -6.73
N ASP A 33 -8.03 28.48 -7.63
CA ASP A 33 -7.17 28.41 -8.81
C ASP A 33 -7.27 29.70 -9.66
N ALA A 34 -6.14 30.32 -9.88
CA ALA A 34 -5.73 31.09 -11.07
C ALA A 34 -6.42 32.40 -11.41
N ALA A 35 -7.22 33.00 -10.59
CA ALA A 35 -7.70 34.35 -10.89
C ALA A 35 -6.91 35.49 -10.20
N GLY A 36 -5.68 35.24 -9.82
CA GLY A 36 -4.66 36.30 -9.64
C GLY A 36 -4.76 37.17 -8.40
N GLN A 37 -5.52 36.83 -7.40
CA GLN A 37 -5.47 37.52 -6.10
C GLN A 37 -5.51 36.51 -4.97
N GLY A 38 -4.39 35.82 -4.80
CA GLY A 38 -4.19 34.97 -3.63
C GLY A 38 -4.18 35.83 -2.38
N VAL A 39 -5.10 35.58 -1.46
CA VAL A 39 -4.99 36.14 -0.10
C VAL A 39 -3.73 35.56 0.47
N SER A 40 -2.73 36.40 0.72
CA SER A 40 -1.48 35.98 1.37
C SER A 40 -1.78 35.67 2.83
N TYR A 41 -2.14 34.45 3.12
CA TYR A 41 -2.20 33.98 4.51
C TYR A 41 -0.78 33.60 4.94
N HIS A 42 -0.34 34.15 6.04
CA HIS A 42 0.97 33.83 6.63
C HIS A 42 1.01 32.43 7.27
N ASP A 43 -0.12 31.73 7.30
CA ASP A 43 -0.20 30.37 7.81
C ASP A 43 -0.21 29.39 6.64
N ASN A 44 0.87 28.62 6.54
CA ASN A 44 1.19 27.81 5.38
C ASN A 44 0.73 26.35 5.49
N PHE A 45 -0.03 25.95 6.52
CA PHE A 45 -0.39 24.56 6.73
C PHE A 45 -1.20 23.98 5.55
N PHE A 46 -2.13 24.72 5.00
CA PHE A 46 -2.97 24.29 3.88
C PHE A 46 -2.46 24.74 2.49
N MET A 47 -1.23 25.22 2.39
CA MET A 47 -0.70 25.78 1.15
C MET A 47 -0.44 24.72 0.06
N THR A 48 -0.14 23.49 0.46
CA THR A 48 0.23 22.45 -0.49
C THR A 48 -1.01 21.85 -1.18
N LYS A 49 -1.07 21.97 -2.51
CA LYS A 49 -2.11 21.31 -3.30
C LYS A 49 -1.92 19.80 -3.27
N LEU A 50 -2.95 19.07 -2.85
CA LEU A 50 -2.98 17.61 -2.92
C LEU A 50 -3.53 17.19 -4.28
N THR A 51 -2.74 16.44 -5.04
CA THR A 51 -3.17 15.88 -6.32
C THR A 51 -3.35 14.37 -6.14
N PRO A 52 -4.58 13.85 -6.33
CA PRO A 52 -4.82 12.41 -6.30
C PRO A 52 -4.16 11.75 -7.51
N LEU A 53 -3.68 10.52 -7.32
CA LEU A 53 -3.00 9.78 -8.39
C LEU A 53 -3.94 9.50 -9.58
N ARG A 54 -5.22 9.26 -9.31
CA ARG A 54 -6.20 8.87 -10.32
C ARG A 54 -6.65 10.02 -11.22
N ASN A 55 -6.64 11.25 -10.75
CA ASN A 55 -7.00 12.43 -11.54
C ASN A 55 -5.93 12.92 -12.53
N ALA A 56 -4.74 12.36 -12.49
CA ALA A 56 -3.66 12.73 -13.41
C ALA A 56 -3.89 12.17 -14.84
N GLY A 57 -5.08 12.32 -15.41
CA GLY A 57 -5.32 12.14 -16.85
C GLY A 57 -5.59 10.71 -17.35
N VAL A 58 -6.06 9.79 -16.51
CA VAL A 58 -6.54 8.48 -16.97
C VAL A 58 -8.04 8.50 -17.21
N ALA A 59 -8.43 8.42 -18.49
CA ALA A 59 -9.81 8.24 -18.88
C ALA A 59 -10.38 6.95 -18.26
N GLY A 60 -11.52 7.05 -17.58
CA GLY A 60 -12.27 5.90 -17.06
C GLY A 60 -12.37 5.79 -15.53
N TYR A 61 -11.62 6.55 -14.75
CA TYR A 61 -11.76 6.57 -13.29
C TYR A 61 -12.56 7.80 -12.84
N GLN A 62 -13.86 7.64 -12.74
CA GLN A 62 -14.77 8.72 -12.28
C GLN A 62 -15.28 8.52 -10.84
N ASN A 63 -14.75 7.59 -10.06
CA ASN A 63 -15.15 7.40 -8.67
C ASN A 63 -14.31 8.29 -7.74
N LEU A 64 -14.93 9.31 -7.20
CA LEU A 64 -14.39 10.27 -6.25
C LEU A 64 -13.88 9.60 -4.94
N GLU A 65 -14.49 8.48 -4.53
CA GLU A 65 -14.20 7.79 -3.27
C GLU A 65 -12.83 7.07 -3.22
N ALA A 66 -12.16 6.92 -4.35
CA ALA A 66 -10.90 6.17 -4.43
C ALA A 66 -9.71 6.99 -4.95
N GLU A 67 -9.77 8.32 -4.87
CA GLU A 67 -8.77 9.21 -5.47
C GLU A 67 -7.36 9.04 -4.89
N TYR A 68 -7.24 8.68 -3.60
CA TYR A 68 -5.97 8.53 -2.91
C TYR A 68 -5.59 7.08 -2.63
N GLU A 69 -6.47 6.13 -2.91
CA GLU A 69 -6.27 4.73 -2.58
C GLU A 69 -5.66 3.94 -3.74
N LEU A 70 -4.69 3.10 -3.43
CA LEU A 70 -4.19 2.04 -4.28
C LEU A 70 -4.52 0.72 -3.62
N PHE A 71 -5.54 0.06 -4.15
CA PHE A 71 -5.90 -1.30 -3.78
C PHE A 71 -5.40 -2.26 -4.88
N PHE A 72 -4.70 -3.30 -4.49
CA PHE A 72 -4.14 -4.28 -5.43
C PHE A 72 -4.54 -5.72 -5.11
N GLY A 73 -5.42 -5.91 -4.14
CA GLY A 73 -5.98 -7.20 -3.79
C GLY A 73 -7.15 -7.62 -4.68
N PRO A 74 -7.58 -8.88 -4.58
CA PRO A 74 -8.74 -9.38 -5.31
C PRO A 74 -10.01 -8.69 -4.82
N ALA A 75 -10.67 -7.96 -5.69
CA ALA A 75 -11.89 -7.24 -5.35
C ALA A 75 -13.02 -8.23 -4.98
N GLY A 76 -13.51 -8.14 -3.74
CA GLY A 76 -14.77 -8.75 -3.31
C GLY A 76 -14.77 -10.25 -3.08
N THR A 77 -13.63 -10.93 -3.13
CA THR A 77 -13.54 -12.38 -2.88
C THR A 77 -12.62 -12.65 -1.71
N ALA A 78 -13.11 -13.38 -0.71
CA ALA A 78 -12.24 -13.89 0.36
C ALA A 78 -11.22 -14.84 -0.25
N ILE A 79 -9.94 -14.49 -0.15
CA ILE A 79 -8.84 -15.33 -0.63
C ILE A 79 -7.98 -15.70 0.57
N LYS A 80 -7.77 -16.99 0.76
CA LYS A 80 -6.79 -17.51 1.69
C LYS A 80 -5.39 -17.45 1.09
N PHE A 81 -4.38 -17.36 1.94
CA PHE A 81 -3.00 -17.35 1.47
C PHE A 81 -2.62 -18.64 0.72
N THR A 82 -3.19 -19.80 1.10
CA THR A 82 -3.06 -21.05 0.34
C THR A 82 -3.54 -20.93 -1.10
N ASP A 83 -4.68 -20.26 -1.30
CA ASP A 83 -5.27 -20.07 -2.63
C ASP A 83 -4.45 -19.08 -3.45
N TYR A 84 -3.96 -18.02 -2.80
CA TYR A 84 -3.06 -17.05 -3.38
C TYR A 84 -1.77 -17.68 -3.89
N LEU A 85 -1.17 -18.58 -3.11
CA LEU A 85 0.02 -19.36 -3.52
C LEU A 85 -0.29 -20.44 -4.56
N GLY A 86 -1.57 -20.79 -4.76
CA GLY A 86 -1.97 -21.84 -5.68
C GLY A 86 -1.61 -23.25 -5.21
N LEU A 87 -1.51 -23.49 -3.90
CA LEU A 87 -1.05 -24.78 -3.35
C LEU A 87 -1.89 -25.96 -3.82
N SER A 88 -3.20 -25.81 -3.91
CA SER A 88 -4.09 -26.87 -4.40
C SER A 88 -3.77 -27.28 -5.84
N SER A 89 -3.39 -26.35 -6.69
CA SER A 89 -2.99 -26.64 -8.07
C SER A 89 -1.61 -27.28 -8.15
N MET A 90 -0.69 -26.95 -7.22
CA MET A 90 0.64 -27.54 -7.13
C MET A 90 0.56 -29.01 -6.66
N GLN A 91 -0.34 -29.33 -5.73
CA GLN A 91 -0.55 -30.71 -5.27
C GLN A 91 -0.92 -31.66 -6.41
N ALA A 92 -1.63 -31.16 -7.42
CA ALA A 92 -2.02 -31.96 -8.59
C ALA A 92 -0.86 -32.18 -9.59
N ARG A 93 0.30 -31.54 -9.39
CA ARG A 93 1.43 -31.59 -10.33
C ARG A 93 2.69 -32.20 -9.67
N PRO A 94 3.06 -33.43 -10.02
CA PRO A 94 4.24 -34.09 -9.44
C PRO A 94 5.55 -33.30 -9.60
N SER A 95 5.67 -32.49 -10.67
CA SER A 95 6.85 -31.67 -10.94
C SER A 95 7.01 -30.52 -9.95
N GLU A 96 5.96 -30.12 -9.25
CA GLU A 96 5.96 -29.00 -8.30
C GLU A 96 6.08 -29.46 -6.85
N LYS A 97 6.26 -30.75 -6.60
CA LYS A 97 6.33 -31.33 -5.26
C LYS A 97 7.41 -30.65 -4.37
N VAL A 98 8.58 -30.38 -4.92
CA VAL A 98 9.68 -29.75 -4.16
C VAL A 98 9.29 -28.33 -3.74
N THR A 99 8.64 -27.58 -4.61
CA THR A 99 8.15 -26.23 -4.31
C THR A 99 7.06 -26.28 -3.24
N LEU A 100 6.13 -27.23 -3.36
CA LEU A 100 5.08 -27.46 -2.38
C LEU A 100 5.65 -27.79 -0.99
N ASP A 101 6.60 -28.74 -0.94
CA ASP A 101 7.26 -29.15 0.31
C ASP A 101 8.01 -27.96 0.96
N LEU A 102 8.64 -27.12 0.14
CA LEU A 102 9.31 -25.90 0.61
C LEU A 102 8.29 -24.89 1.18
N LEU A 103 7.18 -24.63 0.49
CA LEU A 103 6.16 -23.69 0.95
C LEU A 103 5.52 -24.16 2.25
N ASN A 104 5.23 -25.46 2.37
CA ASN A 104 4.71 -26.05 3.60
C ASN A 104 5.73 -26.03 4.77
N ALA A 105 7.02 -25.99 4.47
CA ALA A 105 8.05 -25.84 5.48
C ALA A 105 8.29 -24.38 5.90
N LEU A 106 7.98 -23.42 5.02
CA LEU A 106 8.16 -21.99 5.27
C LEU A 106 6.98 -21.37 6.01
N TYR A 107 5.78 -21.89 5.80
CA TYR A 107 4.55 -21.33 6.37
C TYR A 107 3.86 -22.36 7.26
N ASP A 108 3.54 -21.94 8.48
CA ASP A 108 2.87 -22.80 9.45
C ASP A 108 1.41 -23.08 9.04
N ASP A 109 1.07 -24.35 8.93
CA ASP A 109 -0.30 -24.85 8.72
C ASP A 109 -0.83 -25.60 9.93
N SER A 110 -0.11 -25.58 11.07
CA SER A 110 -0.45 -26.39 12.24
C SER A 110 -1.90 -26.18 12.70
N GLU A 111 -2.69 -27.23 12.65
CA GLU A 111 -4.10 -27.24 13.09
C GLU A 111 -4.23 -26.94 14.59
N GLN A 112 -3.16 -27.05 15.36
CA GLN A 112 -3.16 -26.80 16.79
C GLN A 112 -3.36 -25.33 17.18
N ASN A 113 -3.18 -24.41 16.23
CA ASN A 113 -3.35 -22.97 16.43
C ASN A 113 -4.18 -22.35 15.30
N ASP A 114 -5.44 -22.76 15.18
CA ASP A 114 -6.37 -22.34 14.13
C ASP A 114 -6.48 -20.81 13.93
N ARG A 115 -6.11 -20.04 14.94
CA ARG A 115 -6.07 -18.57 14.88
C ARG A 115 -4.80 -18.00 14.26
N ASN A 116 -3.75 -18.80 14.09
CA ASN A 116 -2.43 -18.37 13.64
C ASN A 116 -1.88 -19.12 12.43
N ALA A 117 -2.61 -20.08 11.89
CA ALA A 117 -2.18 -20.79 10.70
C ALA A 117 -1.94 -19.81 9.54
N GLU A 118 -0.70 -19.68 9.11
CA GLU A 118 -0.30 -18.71 8.08
C GLU A 118 -0.94 -19.02 6.73
N LEU A 119 -0.96 -20.31 6.37
CA LEU A 119 -1.55 -20.78 5.12
C LEU A 119 -3.07 -20.54 5.05
N ASN A 120 -3.77 -20.55 6.19
CA ASN A 120 -5.20 -20.29 6.27
C ASN A 120 -5.57 -18.81 6.46
N LEU A 121 -4.59 -17.91 6.44
CA LEU A 121 -4.84 -16.48 6.61
C LEU A 121 -5.73 -15.96 5.48
N GLU A 122 -6.84 -15.33 5.86
CA GLU A 122 -7.71 -14.62 4.92
C GLU A 122 -7.10 -13.24 4.62
N LEU A 123 -6.63 -13.07 3.39
CA LEU A 123 -5.90 -11.88 2.98
C LEU A 123 -6.76 -10.61 2.91
N THR A 124 -8.07 -10.74 2.67
CA THR A 124 -8.98 -9.60 2.61
C THR A 124 -9.13 -8.84 3.93
N LEU A 125 -8.72 -9.45 5.03
CA LEU A 125 -8.67 -8.84 6.37
C LEU A 125 -7.27 -8.31 6.72
N GLY A 126 -6.42 -8.11 5.72
CA GLY A 126 -5.03 -7.71 5.91
C GLY A 126 -4.13 -8.84 6.41
N PHE A 127 -2.90 -8.52 6.76
CA PHE A 127 -1.88 -9.54 7.07
C PHE A 127 -1.78 -9.93 8.54
N LYS A 128 -2.65 -9.40 9.40
CA LYS A 128 -2.73 -9.71 10.85
C LYS A 128 -1.35 -9.74 11.56
N GLY A 129 -0.50 -8.78 11.24
CA GLY A 129 0.84 -8.68 11.82
C GLY A 129 1.89 -9.67 11.28
N LYS A 130 1.63 -10.31 10.14
CA LYS A 130 2.55 -11.27 9.50
C LYS A 130 3.26 -10.64 8.30
N PRO A 131 4.43 -10.01 8.49
CA PRO A 131 5.13 -9.32 7.41
C PRO A 131 5.70 -10.27 6.34
N ASN A 132 5.99 -11.52 6.69
CA ASN A 132 6.42 -12.56 5.76
C ASN A 132 5.36 -12.81 4.67
N ILE A 133 4.10 -12.94 5.05
CA ILE A 133 2.98 -13.07 4.10
C ILE A 133 2.79 -11.77 3.31
N GLY A 134 2.78 -10.64 4.02
CA GLY A 134 2.64 -9.34 3.39
C GLY A 134 3.70 -9.07 2.33
N SER A 135 4.96 -9.45 2.55
CA SER A 135 6.04 -9.24 1.57
C SER A 135 5.81 -10.02 0.27
N VAL A 136 5.29 -11.25 0.36
CA VAL A 136 4.94 -12.03 -0.84
C VAL A 136 3.83 -11.34 -1.64
N VAL A 137 2.78 -10.90 -0.94
CA VAL A 137 1.64 -10.24 -1.59
C VAL A 137 2.01 -8.87 -2.13
N PHE A 138 2.79 -8.07 -1.38
CA PHE A 138 3.26 -6.76 -1.83
C PHE A 138 4.20 -6.82 -3.05
N HIS A 139 4.77 -7.98 -3.34
CA HIS A 139 5.56 -8.15 -4.57
C HIS A 139 4.74 -7.87 -5.82
N GLU A 140 3.45 -8.19 -5.84
CA GLU A 140 2.54 -7.89 -6.95
C GLU A 140 2.30 -6.39 -7.16
N LEU A 141 2.43 -5.59 -6.09
CA LEU A 141 2.26 -4.13 -6.16
C LEU A 141 3.11 -3.50 -7.26
N ARG A 142 4.32 -4.04 -7.50
CA ARG A 142 5.24 -3.55 -8.53
C ARG A 142 4.65 -3.53 -9.93
N SER A 143 3.75 -4.48 -10.21
CA SER A 143 3.12 -4.68 -11.53
C SER A 143 1.82 -3.90 -11.68
N THR A 144 1.32 -3.27 -10.62
CA THR A 144 0.04 -2.55 -10.70
C THR A 144 0.14 -1.33 -11.60
N PRO A 145 -0.88 -1.10 -12.46
CA PRO A 145 -0.91 0.07 -13.34
C PRO A 145 -0.81 1.38 -12.56
N GLU A 146 -1.38 1.43 -11.37
CA GLU A 146 -1.41 2.60 -10.50
C GLU A 146 -0.01 2.97 -9.99
N LEU A 147 0.78 1.98 -9.55
CA LEU A 147 2.15 2.23 -9.12
C LEU A 147 3.05 2.58 -10.30
N GLN A 148 2.87 1.92 -11.43
CA GLN A 148 3.59 2.26 -12.67
C GLN A 148 3.28 3.69 -13.13
N LYS A 149 2.02 4.11 -13.01
CA LYS A 149 1.63 5.48 -13.29
C LYS A 149 2.27 6.48 -12.32
N PHE A 150 2.32 6.17 -11.02
CA PHE A 150 3.02 6.99 -10.04
C PHE A 150 4.49 7.17 -10.44
N PHE A 151 5.17 6.10 -10.82
CA PHE A 151 6.55 6.18 -11.30
C PHE A 151 6.69 7.02 -12.59
N ALA A 152 5.72 6.93 -13.50
CA ALA A 152 5.72 7.73 -14.73
C ALA A 152 5.48 9.22 -14.48
N THR A 153 4.83 9.61 -13.39
CA THR A 153 4.62 11.01 -13.02
C THR A 153 5.81 11.62 -12.29
N TYR A 154 6.70 10.79 -11.74
CA TYR A 154 7.88 11.25 -11.00
C TYR A 154 8.92 11.89 -11.92
N ASN A 155 9.38 13.08 -11.57
CA ASN A 155 10.43 13.78 -12.31
C ASN A 155 11.42 14.49 -11.36
N ALA A 156 12.60 13.91 -11.20
CA ALA A 156 13.65 14.46 -10.36
C ALA A 156 14.11 15.86 -10.81
N ALA A 157 14.03 16.16 -12.12
CA ALA A 157 14.39 17.49 -12.65
C ALA A 157 13.44 18.60 -12.18
N ASN A 158 12.19 18.25 -11.83
CA ASN A 158 11.24 19.17 -11.22
C ASN A 158 11.44 19.30 -9.69
N GLY A 159 12.42 18.61 -9.12
CA GLY A 159 12.65 18.58 -7.68
C GLY A 159 11.73 17.60 -6.93
N ASP A 160 11.07 16.68 -7.63
CA ASP A 160 10.19 15.70 -7.02
C ASP A 160 10.96 14.81 -6.04
N ARG A 161 10.31 14.47 -4.94
CA ARG A 161 10.84 13.58 -3.90
C ARG A 161 9.76 12.59 -3.49
N VAL A 162 10.17 11.39 -3.13
CA VAL A 162 9.28 10.39 -2.55
C VAL A 162 9.36 10.48 -1.03
N PHE A 163 8.22 10.55 -0.36
CA PHE A 163 8.16 10.51 1.09
C PHE A 163 7.20 9.42 1.54
N ILE A 164 7.71 8.47 2.31
CA ILE A 164 6.98 7.29 2.74
C ILE A 164 6.66 7.40 4.24
N VAL A 165 5.38 7.28 4.58
CA VAL A 165 4.93 7.17 5.97
C VAL A 165 4.42 5.75 6.18
N SER A 166 4.98 5.04 7.14
CA SER A 166 4.64 3.64 7.39
C SER A 166 4.76 3.29 8.85
N SER A 167 4.15 2.19 9.27
CA SER A 167 4.34 1.58 10.58
C SER A 167 5.01 0.22 10.41
N ILE A 168 5.96 -0.11 11.28
CA ILE A 168 6.53 -1.47 11.35
C ILE A 168 5.85 -2.34 12.41
N PHE A 169 4.78 -1.84 13.01
CA PHE A 169 4.04 -2.60 14.01
C PHE A 169 3.05 -3.60 13.39
N GLY A 170 2.44 -3.25 12.25
CA GLY A 170 1.46 -4.09 11.54
C GLY A 170 2.05 -4.85 10.36
N GLY A 171 1.28 -5.78 9.82
CA GLY A 171 1.69 -6.57 8.64
C GLY A 171 1.84 -5.72 7.38
N THR A 172 0.89 -4.83 7.08
CA THR A 172 0.88 -4.00 5.87
C THR A 172 2.08 -3.06 5.80
N GLY A 173 2.31 -2.28 6.86
CA GLY A 173 3.40 -1.30 6.86
C GLY A 173 4.78 -1.93 6.89
N SER A 174 4.97 -2.98 7.69
CA SER A 174 6.26 -3.67 7.82
C SER A 174 6.69 -4.41 6.55
N SER A 175 5.74 -4.90 5.76
CA SER A 175 6.01 -5.54 4.47
C SER A 175 6.02 -4.54 3.31
N GLY A 176 5.09 -3.60 3.29
CA GLY A 176 4.94 -2.65 2.19
C GLY A 176 6.07 -1.64 2.09
N PHE A 177 6.57 -1.14 3.22
CA PHE A 177 7.68 -0.17 3.22
C PHE A 177 8.92 -0.68 2.47
N PRO A 178 9.51 -1.83 2.82
CA PRO A 178 10.69 -2.33 2.11
C PRO A 178 10.39 -2.68 0.65
N GLU A 179 9.21 -3.20 0.34
CA GLU A 179 8.83 -3.55 -1.03
C GLU A 179 8.67 -2.32 -1.93
N ILE A 180 8.12 -1.23 -1.43
CA ILE A 180 8.01 0.03 -2.18
C ILE A 180 9.41 0.63 -2.42
N VAL A 181 10.25 0.66 -1.38
CA VAL A 181 11.64 1.14 -1.53
C VAL A 181 12.39 0.30 -2.56
N ASN A 182 12.24 -1.02 -2.50
CA ASN A 182 12.86 -1.94 -3.44
C ASN A 182 12.31 -1.74 -4.88
N ALA A 183 11.00 -1.55 -5.04
CA ALA A 183 10.40 -1.25 -6.34
C ALA A 183 10.99 0.02 -6.96
N ILE A 184 11.22 1.07 -6.17
CA ILE A 184 11.87 2.30 -6.63
C ILE A 184 13.34 2.00 -7.00
N ARG A 185 14.11 1.38 -6.10
CA ARG A 185 15.56 1.17 -6.28
C ARG A 185 15.92 0.19 -7.38
N THR A 186 15.02 -0.70 -7.75
CA THR A 186 15.20 -1.66 -8.86
C THR A 186 14.51 -1.22 -10.15
N HIS A 187 13.91 -0.02 -10.18
CA HIS A 187 13.21 0.47 -11.36
C HIS A 187 14.16 0.67 -12.54
N GLN A 188 13.71 0.33 -13.76
CA GLN A 188 14.54 0.43 -14.97
C GLN A 188 14.88 1.88 -15.33
N ASN A 189 13.95 2.81 -15.09
CA ASN A 189 14.19 4.23 -15.33
C ASN A 189 15.11 4.81 -14.23
N PRO A 190 16.33 5.30 -14.55
CA PRO A 190 17.24 5.87 -13.58
C PRO A 190 16.65 7.07 -12.82
N ASN A 191 15.78 7.85 -13.45
CA ASN A 191 15.12 8.98 -12.83
C ASN A 191 14.29 8.54 -11.60
N VAL A 192 13.63 7.40 -11.68
CA VAL A 192 12.86 6.80 -10.56
C VAL A 192 13.81 6.08 -9.60
N ARG A 193 14.73 5.26 -10.13
CA ARG A 193 15.64 4.45 -9.32
C ARG A 193 16.47 5.30 -8.36
N ASP A 194 16.94 6.44 -8.83
CA ASP A 194 17.82 7.33 -8.09
C ASP A 194 17.05 8.43 -7.32
N ALA A 195 15.72 8.27 -7.20
CA ALA A 195 14.84 9.20 -6.49
C ALA A 195 15.30 9.46 -5.04
N ILE A 196 15.19 10.72 -4.63
CA ILE A 196 15.40 11.08 -3.23
C ILE A 196 14.21 10.57 -2.42
N ILE A 197 14.45 9.67 -1.46
CA ILE A 197 13.44 9.08 -0.58
C ILE A 197 13.64 9.58 0.84
N GLY A 198 12.62 10.22 1.41
CA GLY A 198 12.48 10.44 2.84
C GLY A 198 11.48 9.43 3.42
N ALA A 199 11.62 9.09 4.70
CA ALA A 199 10.69 8.19 5.35
C ALA A 199 10.45 8.57 6.82
N VAL A 200 9.22 8.34 7.28
CA VAL A 200 8.84 8.27 8.70
C VAL A 200 8.30 6.88 8.97
N VAL A 201 8.91 6.21 9.95
CA VAL A 201 8.50 4.88 10.37
C VAL A 201 8.02 4.93 11.81
N VAL A 202 6.75 4.59 12.01
CA VAL A 202 6.13 4.52 13.34
C VAL A 202 6.50 3.18 13.98
N LEU A 203 7.15 3.26 15.13
CA LEU A 203 7.54 2.10 15.92
C LEU A 203 6.37 1.63 16.80
N PRO A 204 6.42 0.39 17.34
CA PRO A 204 5.45 -0.08 18.31
C PRO A 204 5.37 0.87 19.52
N TYR A 205 4.19 1.36 19.83
CA TYR A 205 3.95 2.32 20.92
C TYR A 205 3.00 1.81 22.00
N PHE A 206 2.52 0.58 21.83
CA PHE A 206 1.71 -0.10 22.85
C PHE A 206 2.12 -1.57 22.98
N LYS A 207 1.80 -2.19 24.10
CA LYS A 207 1.99 -3.62 24.32
C LYS A 207 0.67 -4.34 24.00
N LEU A 208 0.73 -5.38 23.21
CA LEU A 208 -0.38 -6.32 23.11
C LEU A 208 -0.44 -7.07 24.45
N GLY A 209 -1.58 -6.97 25.15
CA GLY A 209 -1.82 -7.79 26.33
C GLY A 209 -1.73 -9.26 25.93
N MET A 210 -0.97 -10.06 26.65
CA MET A 210 -1.10 -11.50 26.52
C MET A 210 -2.53 -11.85 26.95
N PRO A 211 -3.27 -12.66 26.21
CA PRO A 211 -4.49 -13.23 26.74
C PRO A 211 -4.14 -14.10 27.96
N ASP A 212 -4.83 -13.84 29.09
CA ASP A 212 -4.75 -14.67 30.28
C ASP A 212 -5.15 -16.11 29.98
#